data_6ada193ef01bd5e516146cdf2b113a29
#
_entry.id   6ada193ef01bd5e516146cdf2b113a29
#
_cell.length_a   1.000
_cell.length_b   1.000
_cell.length_c   1.000
_cell.angle_alpha   90.00
_cell.angle_beta   90.00
_cell.angle_gamma   90.00
#
_symmetry.space_group_name_H-M   'P 1'
#
loop_
_entity.id
_entity.type
_entity.pdbx_description
1 polymer ?
#
loop_
_entity_poly.entity_id
_entity_poly.type
_entity_poly.pdbx_seq_one_letter_code
_entity_poly.pdbx_strand_id
1 'polypeptide(L)'
;MTMKRYIIGMMVLLLGLSVSAQTTYTKADSLTVCRLLKEAPAKASTLWFARQFHGVPYVAHTLEVNDREQLVVNTRQLDCTTLVETVTALTLCVKQEKRQWTDYLQALRILRYRQGVLNGYTSRLHYFTDWILDKQQMGLVEEIQRPNPPFTALQHINVNFMSQHPGSYKALKANPSLVKEIRQQEKALTGKTFRYIPKLAVKNTQLMRQTVKDGDIIAITCKKKGLEIAHLGFAVWQKDGLHLLNASQLHHKVVTEPMPLRQYLQKHSTHTGIRVIRIK
;
A
#
# COMPACT_ATOMS: atom_id res chain seq x y z
N MET A 1 -5.00 -45.40 -51.05
CA MET A 1 -5.60 -45.35 -49.71
C MET A 1 -5.08 -44.12 -49.00
N THR A 2 -5.89 -43.02 -48.95
CA THR A 2 -5.51 -41.70 -48.45
C THR A 2 -6.12 -41.52 -47.07
N MET A 3 -5.28 -41.50 -46.04
CA MET A 3 -5.69 -41.22 -44.66
C MET A 3 -5.89 -39.71 -44.44
N LYS A 4 -7.13 -39.28 -44.26
CA LYS A 4 -7.46 -37.92 -43.81
C LYS A 4 -7.14 -37.77 -42.32
N ARG A 5 -6.17 -36.90 -41.97
CA ARG A 5 -5.91 -36.44 -40.60
C ARG A 5 -6.94 -35.36 -40.21
N TYR A 6 -7.79 -35.64 -39.24
CA TYR A 6 -8.64 -34.64 -38.57
C TYR A 6 -7.82 -33.90 -37.52
N ILE A 7 -7.61 -32.60 -37.72
CA ILE A 7 -7.07 -31.69 -36.71
C ILE A 7 -8.27 -31.21 -35.88
N ILE A 8 -8.37 -31.70 -34.64
CA ILE A 8 -9.34 -31.20 -33.67
C ILE A 8 -8.72 -29.96 -33.05
N GLY A 9 -9.20 -28.78 -33.46
CA GLY A 9 -8.86 -27.51 -32.86
C GLY A 9 -9.53 -27.40 -31.48
N MET A 10 -8.75 -27.48 -30.40
CA MET A 10 -9.20 -27.26 -29.06
C MET A 10 -9.32 -25.72 -28.83
N MET A 11 -10.55 -25.23 -28.94
CA MET A 11 -10.89 -23.82 -28.66
C MET A 11 -10.86 -23.62 -27.14
N VAL A 12 -9.75 -23.06 -26.63
CA VAL A 12 -9.64 -22.67 -25.24
C VAL A 12 -10.51 -21.43 -25.05
N LEU A 13 -11.72 -21.60 -24.51
CA LEU A 13 -12.56 -20.49 -24.02
C LEU A 13 -11.88 -19.88 -22.80
N LEU A 14 -11.15 -18.79 -22.98
CA LEU A 14 -10.71 -17.90 -21.91
C LEU A 14 -11.96 -17.23 -21.34
N LEU A 15 -12.57 -17.83 -20.31
CA LEU A 15 -13.54 -17.16 -19.43
C LEU A 15 -12.81 -16.03 -18.72
N GLY A 16 -12.84 -14.87 -19.32
CA GLY A 16 -12.50 -13.61 -18.68
C GLY A 16 -13.52 -13.36 -17.55
N LEU A 17 -13.25 -13.87 -16.35
CA LEU A 17 -13.99 -13.48 -15.14
C LEU A 17 -13.83 -11.97 -15.00
N SER A 18 -14.89 -11.23 -15.28
CA SER A 18 -14.89 -9.79 -15.22
C SER A 18 -14.56 -9.37 -13.78
N VAL A 19 -13.47 -8.60 -13.61
CA VAL A 19 -13.03 -8.02 -12.33
C VAL A 19 -14.17 -7.25 -11.64
N SER A 20 -15.16 -6.80 -12.40
CA SER A 20 -16.36 -6.11 -11.94
C SER A 20 -17.26 -6.94 -11.02
N ALA A 21 -17.38 -8.26 -11.23
CA ALA A 21 -18.28 -9.11 -10.46
C ALA A 21 -17.82 -9.37 -9.00
N GLN A 22 -16.59 -9.02 -8.65
CA GLN A 22 -15.98 -9.21 -7.33
C GLN A 22 -15.52 -7.88 -6.71
N THR A 23 -16.12 -6.75 -7.08
CA THR A 23 -15.72 -5.42 -6.62
C THR A 23 -16.86 -4.73 -5.90
N THR A 24 -16.59 -4.26 -4.68
CA THR A 24 -17.51 -3.46 -3.87
C THR A 24 -17.11 -1.99 -3.94
N TYR A 25 -18.02 -1.14 -4.40
CA TYR A 25 -17.83 0.31 -4.49
C TYR A 25 -19.18 1.03 -4.58
N THR A 26 -19.19 2.34 -4.40
CA THR A 26 -20.35 3.19 -4.67
C THR A 26 -20.16 4.00 -5.97
N LYS A 27 -21.25 4.51 -6.52
CA LYS A 27 -21.18 5.42 -7.68
C LYS A 27 -20.29 6.63 -7.41
N ALA A 28 -20.27 7.16 -6.18
CA ALA A 28 -19.40 8.27 -5.80
C ALA A 28 -17.91 7.89 -5.89
N ASP A 29 -17.54 6.65 -5.52
CA ASP A 29 -16.17 6.17 -5.61
C ASP A 29 -15.69 6.09 -7.06
N SER A 30 -16.51 5.49 -7.95
CA SER A 30 -16.17 5.39 -9.37
C SER A 30 -16.10 6.75 -10.04
N LEU A 31 -17.01 7.66 -9.74
CA LEU A 31 -16.98 9.04 -10.25
C LEU A 31 -15.73 9.79 -9.80
N THR A 32 -15.34 9.65 -8.52
CA THR A 32 -14.12 10.28 -8.01
C THR A 32 -12.89 9.78 -8.76
N VAL A 33 -12.72 8.46 -8.90
CA VAL A 33 -11.58 7.87 -9.62
C VAL A 33 -11.56 8.30 -11.08
N CYS A 34 -12.69 8.20 -11.79
CA CYS A 34 -12.78 8.60 -13.19
C CYS A 34 -12.43 10.08 -13.39
N ARG A 35 -12.94 10.96 -12.52
CA ARG A 35 -12.61 12.38 -12.52
C ARG A 35 -11.13 12.61 -12.33
N LEU A 36 -10.51 11.99 -11.31
CA LEU A 36 -9.09 12.14 -11.03
C LEU A 36 -8.21 11.65 -12.17
N LEU A 37 -8.54 10.53 -12.79
CA LEU A 37 -7.79 10.01 -13.95
C LEU A 37 -7.93 10.92 -15.18
N LYS A 38 -9.13 11.52 -15.37
CA LYS A 38 -9.39 12.45 -16.48
C LYS A 38 -8.67 13.78 -16.30
N GLU A 39 -8.70 14.36 -15.09
CA GLU A 39 -8.15 15.69 -14.78
C GLU A 39 -6.62 15.65 -14.53
N ALA A 40 -6.05 14.47 -14.26
CA ALA A 40 -4.65 14.34 -13.98
C ALA A 40 -3.78 14.83 -15.17
N PRO A 41 -2.81 15.72 -14.92
CA PRO A 41 -1.79 16.06 -15.92
C PRO A 41 -1.09 14.81 -16.47
N ALA A 42 -0.57 14.87 -17.69
CA ALA A 42 0.12 13.72 -18.32
C ALA A 42 1.26 13.16 -17.46
N LYS A 43 1.94 14.04 -16.70
CA LYS A 43 3.01 13.69 -15.75
C LYS A 43 2.61 14.01 -14.30
N ALA A 44 1.35 13.69 -13.93
CA ALA A 44 0.90 13.91 -12.57
C ALA A 44 1.79 13.16 -11.56
N SER A 45 2.26 13.89 -10.55
CA SER A 45 3.07 13.31 -9.50
C SER A 45 2.17 12.54 -8.49
N THR A 46 2.79 11.62 -7.74
CA THR A 46 2.12 10.94 -6.62
C THR A 46 1.48 11.93 -5.65
N LEU A 47 2.16 13.05 -5.34
CA LEU A 47 1.62 14.09 -4.47
C LEU A 47 0.42 14.83 -5.07
N TRP A 48 0.34 14.95 -6.40
CA TRP A 48 -0.84 15.54 -7.03
C TRP A 48 -2.07 14.72 -6.66
N PHE A 49 -2.00 13.39 -6.79
CA PHE A 49 -3.09 12.51 -6.39
C PHE A 49 -3.34 12.49 -4.87
N ALA A 50 -2.29 12.40 -4.06
CA ALA A 50 -2.44 12.35 -2.61
C ALA A 50 -3.15 13.59 -2.05
N ARG A 51 -2.87 14.78 -2.60
CA ARG A 51 -3.52 16.04 -2.21
C ARG A 51 -5.00 16.11 -2.54
N GLN A 52 -5.48 15.35 -3.54
CA GLN A 52 -6.92 15.29 -3.87
C GLN A 52 -7.75 14.65 -2.75
N PHE A 53 -7.12 13.91 -1.85
CA PHE A 53 -7.79 13.27 -0.72
C PHE A 53 -7.71 14.07 0.59
N HIS A 54 -7.12 15.28 0.61
CA HIS A 54 -7.13 16.13 1.80
C HIS A 54 -8.55 16.33 2.33
N GLY A 55 -8.72 16.19 3.65
CA GLY A 55 -10.01 16.32 4.32
C GLY A 55 -10.88 15.05 4.29
N VAL A 56 -10.56 14.05 3.47
CA VAL A 56 -11.28 12.76 3.50
C VAL A 56 -11.18 12.15 4.90
N PRO A 57 -12.29 11.71 5.51
CA PRO A 57 -12.32 11.14 6.85
C PRO A 57 -11.41 9.91 6.99
N TYR A 58 -10.70 9.82 8.12
CA TYR A 58 -10.00 8.60 8.55
C TYR A 58 -11.01 7.60 9.09
N VAL A 59 -11.07 6.41 8.50
CA VAL A 59 -11.86 5.30 9.01
C VAL A 59 -11.06 4.01 8.81
N ALA A 60 -10.81 3.29 9.91
CA ALA A 60 -10.18 1.98 9.87
C ALA A 60 -11.16 0.89 9.43
N HIS A 61 -10.62 -0.24 8.96
CA HIS A 61 -11.41 -1.45 8.61
C HIS A 61 -12.42 -1.28 7.47
N THR A 62 -12.25 -0.30 6.60
CA THR A 62 -13.15 -0.07 5.45
C THR A 62 -13.14 -1.19 4.42
N LEU A 63 -12.20 -2.12 4.50
CA LEU A 63 -12.12 -3.31 3.63
C LEU A 63 -12.91 -4.51 4.16
N GLU A 64 -13.38 -4.47 5.42
CA GLU A 64 -14.03 -5.59 6.11
C GLU A 64 -15.57 -5.58 5.96
N VAL A 65 -16.08 -5.04 4.85
CA VAL A 65 -17.52 -4.81 4.61
C VAL A 65 -18.24 -6.03 4.02
N ASN A 66 -17.50 -6.99 3.48
CA ASN A 66 -18.06 -8.19 2.87
C ASN A 66 -17.78 -9.44 3.73
N ASP A 67 -18.60 -10.49 3.58
CA ASP A 67 -18.36 -11.77 4.24
C ASP A 67 -17.30 -12.61 3.53
N ARG A 68 -17.15 -12.42 2.23
CA ARG A 68 -16.06 -12.98 1.42
C ARG A 68 -15.16 -11.86 0.93
N GLU A 69 -13.87 -12.16 0.81
CA GLU A 69 -12.91 -11.18 0.30
C GLU A 69 -13.28 -10.71 -1.11
N GLN A 70 -13.37 -9.41 -1.28
CA GLN A 70 -13.64 -8.73 -2.53
C GLN A 70 -12.74 -7.51 -2.67
N LEU A 71 -12.52 -7.05 -3.89
CA LEU A 71 -11.86 -5.79 -4.11
C LEU A 71 -12.77 -4.63 -3.69
N VAL A 72 -12.44 -3.98 -2.58
CA VAL A 72 -13.20 -2.82 -2.08
C VAL A 72 -12.54 -1.53 -2.58
N VAL A 73 -13.33 -0.64 -3.19
CA VAL A 73 -12.95 0.74 -3.50
C VAL A 73 -13.75 1.67 -2.59
N ASN A 74 -13.05 2.42 -1.75
CA ASN A 74 -13.64 3.46 -0.91
C ASN A 74 -12.74 4.70 -0.97
N THR A 75 -13.21 5.75 -1.64
CA THR A 75 -12.51 7.04 -1.77
C THR A 75 -13.01 8.09 -0.79
N ARG A 76 -14.05 7.77 -0.02
CA ARG A 76 -14.75 8.66 0.90
C ARG A 76 -14.32 8.49 2.35
N GLN A 77 -13.66 7.39 2.65
CA GLN A 77 -13.15 7.03 3.98
C GLN A 77 -11.87 6.21 3.79
N LEU A 78 -10.78 6.65 4.37
CA LEU A 78 -9.46 6.05 4.15
C LEU A 78 -8.73 5.85 5.48
N ASP A 79 -7.99 4.75 5.58
CA ASP A 79 -6.90 4.60 6.53
C ASP A 79 -5.55 4.81 5.83
N CYS A 80 -4.46 4.68 6.56
CA CYS A 80 -3.12 4.93 6.01
C CYS A 80 -2.75 3.97 4.88
N THR A 81 -3.17 2.72 4.95
CA THR A 81 -2.89 1.69 3.93
C THR A 81 -3.74 1.93 2.68
N THR A 82 -5.04 2.11 2.85
CA THR A 82 -5.96 2.33 1.72
C THR A 82 -5.69 3.66 1.00
N LEU A 83 -5.23 4.71 1.71
CA LEU A 83 -4.74 5.94 1.08
C LEU A 83 -3.52 5.64 0.19
N VAL A 84 -2.52 4.92 0.72
CA VAL A 84 -1.29 4.60 -0.04
C VAL A 84 -1.63 3.74 -1.25
N GLU A 85 -2.45 2.71 -1.12
CA GLU A 85 -2.86 1.86 -2.24
C GLU A 85 -3.63 2.64 -3.31
N THR A 86 -4.61 3.46 -2.90
CA THR A 86 -5.45 4.27 -3.81
C THR A 86 -4.60 5.25 -4.62
N VAL A 87 -3.73 6.00 -3.96
CA VAL A 87 -2.86 6.99 -4.61
C VAL A 87 -1.83 6.32 -5.51
N THR A 88 -1.26 5.20 -5.06
CA THR A 88 -0.30 4.43 -5.87
C THR A 88 -0.97 3.86 -7.12
N ALA A 89 -2.20 3.32 -7.02
CA ALA A 89 -2.95 2.82 -8.17
C ALA A 89 -3.21 3.93 -9.21
N LEU A 90 -3.66 5.10 -8.77
CA LEU A 90 -3.88 6.26 -9.65
C LEU A 90 -2.56 6.73 -10.30
N THR A 91 -1.47 6.75 -9.54
CA THR A 91 -0.14 7.12 -10.04
C THR A 91 0.35 6.16 -11.13
N LEU A 92 0.22 4.84 -10.89
CA LEU A 92 0.60 3.81 -11.85
C LEU A 92 -0.25 3.88 -13.12
N CYS A 93 -1.56 4.12 -12.99
CA CYS A 93 -2.44 4.29 -14.16
C CYS A 93 -1.93 5.40 -15.05
N VAL A 94 -1.67 6.60 -14.51
CA VAL A 94 -1.22 7.74 -15.32
C VAL A 94 0.19 7.52 -15.89
N LYS A 95 1.12 6.93 -15.13
CA LYS A 95 2.46 6.57 -15.62
C LYS A 95 2.42 5.61 -16.80
N GLN A 96 1.40 4.75 -16.88
CA GLN A 96 1.17 3.77 -17.95
C GLN A 96 0.20 4.27 -19.01
N GLU A 97 -0.19 5.55 -18.98
CA GLU A 97 -1.17 6.17 -19.89
C GLU A 97 -2.56 5.50 -19.87
N LYS A 98 -2.88 4.80 -18.81
CA LYS A 98 -4.15 4.12 -18.57
C LYS A 98 -5.08 5.04 -17.78
N ARG A 99 -6.30 5.28 -18.27
CA ARG A 99 -7.20 6.28 -17.68
C ARG A 99 -8.64 5.81 -17.51
N GLN A 100 -8.89 4.50 -17.66
CA GLN A 100 -10.21 3.93 -17.49
C GLN A 100 -10.44 3.48 -16.04
N TRP A 101 -11.71 3.40 -15.64
CA TRP A 101 -12.10 2.81 -14.36
C TRP A 101 -11.56 1.38 -14.19
N THR A 102 -11.65 0.57 -15.23
CA THR A 102 -11.14 -0.80 -15.24
C THR A 102 -9.64 -0.89 -15.04
N ASP A 103 -8.87 0.07 -15.57
CA ASP A 103 -7.42 0.15 -15.36
C ASP A 103 -7.09 0.39 -13.88
N TYR A 104 -7.85 1.30 -13.24
CA TYR A 104 -7.69 1.56 -11.80
C TYR A 104 -8.04 0.33 -10.96
N LEU A 105 -9.15 -0.38 -11.27
CA LEU A 105 -9.51 -1.60 -10.57
C LEU A 105 -8.41 -2.66 -10.68
N GLN A 106 -7.84 -2.82 -11.86
CA GLN A 106 -6.73 -3.73 -12.09
C GLN A 106 -5.48 -3.31 -11.29
N ALA A 107 -5.11 -2.03 -11.34
CA ALA A 107 -3.97 -1.50 -10.60
C ALA A 107 -4.15 -1.66 -9.09
N LEU A 108 -5.34 -1.35 -8.55
CA LEU A 108 -5.63 -1.52 -7.13
C LEU A 108 -5.61 -2.99 -6.71
N ARG A 109 -6.16 -3.89 -7.52
CA ARG A 109 -6.10 -5.34 -7.27
C ARG A 109 -4.65 -5.83 -7.23
N ILE A 110 -3.84 -5.41 -8.20
CA ILE A 110 -2.41 -5.74 -8.25
C ILE A 110 -1.70 -5.27 -6.99
N LEU A 111 -2.00 -4.08 -6.49
CA LEU A 111 -1.36 -3.53 -5.28
C LEU A 111 -1.81 -4.23 -4.00
N ARG A 112 -3.09 -4.52 -3.85
CA ARG A 112 -3.67 -5.05 -2.60
C ARG A 112 -3.41 -6.52 -2.38
N TYR A 113 -3.37 -7.31 -3.45
CA TYR A 113 -3.28 -8.77 -3.36
C TYR A 113 -1.92 -9.27 -3.80
N ARG A 114 -1.50 -10.40 -3.23
CA ARG A 114 -0.25 -11.07 -3.58
C ARG A 114 -0.23 -11.41 -5.07
N GLN A 115 0.78 -10.91 -5.78
CA GLN A 115 0.92 -11.04 -7.25
C GLN A 115 -0.35 -10.63 -8.03
N GLY A 116 -1.17 -9.77 -7.45
CA GLY A 116 -2.42 -9.30 -8.05
C GLY A 116 -3.55 -10.34 -8.08
N VAL A 117 -3.40 -11.48 -7.40
CA VAL A 117 -4.39 -12.56 -7.42
C VAL A 117 -5.30 -12.45 -6.19
N LEU A 118 -6.58 -12.11 -6.41
CA LEU A 118 -7.61 -12.15 -5.37
C LEU A 118 -8.08 -13.58 -5.20
N ASN A 119 -7.68 -14.22 -4.10
CA ASN A 119 -8.05 -15.59 -3.73
C ASN A 119 -8.26 -15.68 -2.21
N GLY A 120 -9.38 -15.09 -1.73
CA GLY A 120 -9.72 -15.04 -0.32
C GLY A 120 -8.87 -14.10 0.52
N TYR A 121 -9.18 -14.04 1.79
CA TYR A 121 -8.62 -13.10 2.77
C TYR A 121 -7.09 -13.14 2.86
N THR A 122 -6.49 -14.32 2.85
CA THR A 122 -5.04 -14.52 3.00
C THR A 122 -4.23 -14.13 1.78
N SER A 123 -4.87 -13.89 0.63
CA SER A 123 -4.20 -13.32 -0.54
C SER A 123 -3.95 -11.82 -0.42
N ARG A 124 -4.67 -11.10 0.45
CA ARG A 124 -4.43 -9.69 0.75
C ARG A 124 -3.09 -9.53 1.49
N LEU A 125 -2.32 -8.51 1.11
CA LEU A 125 -1.03 -8.22 1.73
C LEU A 125 -1.25 -7.43 3.03
N HIS A 126 -1.26 -8.14 4.16
CA HIS A 126 -1.60 -7.57 5.47
C HIS A 126 -0.43 -6.86 6.16
N TYR A 127 0.80 -7.29 5.91
CA TYR A 127 2.02 -6.65 6.43
C TYR A 127 2.65 -5.81 5.35
N PHE A 128 3.03 -4.57 5.70
CA PHE A 128 3.54 -3.65 4.67
C PHE A 128 4.92 -4.07 4.14
N THR A 129 5.72 -4.76 4.92
CA THR A 129 6.97 -5.38 4.43
C THR A 129 6.69 -6.43 3.35
N ASP A 130 5.64 -7.22 3.50
CA ASP A 130 5.20 -8.19 2.49
C ASP A 130 4.72 -7.48 1.21
N TRP A 131 3.97 -6.38 1.39
CA TRP A 131 3.55 -5.52 0.29
C TRP A 131 4.75 -4.96 -0.49
N ILE A 132 5.77 -4.44 0.22
CA ILE A 132 6.98 -3.91 -0.42
C ILE A 132 7.68 -5.00 -1.24
N LEU A 133 7.90 -6.17 -0.67
CA LEU A 133 8.61 -7.28 -1.32
C LEU A 133 7.87 -7.75 -2.57
N ASP A 134 6.57 -7.96 -2.48
CA ASP A 134 5.73 -8.39 -3.59
C ASP A 134 5.71 -7.34 -4.72
N LYS A 135 5.51 -6.06 -4.38
CA LYS A 135 5.42 -5.00 -5.40
C LYS A 135 6.79 -4.64 -6.00
N GLN A 136 7.86 -4.82 -5.25
CA GLN A 136 9.22 -4.69 -5.77
C GLN A 136 9.55 -5.84 -6.75
N GLN A 137 9.18 -7.06 -6.44
CA GLN A 137 9.33 -8.21 -7.36
C GLN A 137 8.54 -8.00 -8.66
N MET A 138 7.38 -7.35 -8.59
CA MET A 138 6.58 -6.98 -9.77
C MET A 138 7.10 -5.75 -10.53
N GLY A 139 8.17 -5.10 -10.05
CA GLY A 139 8.75 -3.90 -10.68
C GLY A 139 7.92 -2.63 -10.51
N LEU A 140 6.94 -2.60 -9.61
CA LEU A 140 6.04 -1.46 -9.41
C LEU A 140 6.60 -0.40 -8.47
N VAL A 141 7.42 -0.84 -7.52
CA VAL A 141 8.07 0.04 -6.54
C VAL A 141 9.52 -0.36 -6.34
N GLU A 142 10.28 0.51 -5.69
CA GLU A 142 11.63 0.26 -5.23
C GLU A 142 11.78 0.73 -3.79
N GLU A 143 12.24 -0.14 -2.90
CA GLU A 143 12.63 0.27 -1.57
C GLU A 143 14.02 0.90 -1.60
N ILE A 144 14.11 2.15 -1.20
CA ILE A 144 15.37 2.90 -1.13
C ILE A 144 16.06 2.56 0.18
N GLN A 145 17.26 1.99 0.10
CA GLN A 145 18.08 1.59 1.24
C GLN A 145 19.50 2.16 1.20
N ARG A 146 19.76 3.05 0.25
CA ARG A 146 21.06 3.70 0.01
C ARG A 146 20.83 5.18 -0.31
N PRO A 147 21.80 6.07 -0.12
CA PRO A 147 23.14 5.83 0.43
C PRO A 147 23.14 5.54 1.94
N ASN A 148 24.29 5.17 2.46
CA ASN A 148 24.52 5.01 3.90
C ASN A 148 25.66 5.96 4.32
N PRO A 149 25.42 7.05 5.08
CA PRO A 149 24.12 7.52 5.56
C PRO A 149 23.15 7.97 4.45
N PRO A 150 21.81 8.18 4.66
CA PRO A 150 21.17 8.24 5.97
C PRO A 150 20.59 6.92 6.49
N PHE A 151 20.62 5.82 5.71
CA PHE A 151 20.09 4.50 6.09
C PHE A 151 21.06 3.75 7.03
N THR A 152 21.23 4.26 8.26
CA THR A 152 22.27 3.78 9.19
C THR A 152 21.80 2.70 10.17
N ALA A 153 20.50 2.42 10.23
CA ALA A 153 19.93 1.45 11.15
C ALA A 153 19.38 0.21 10.42
N LEU A 154 19.27 -0.91 11.12
CA LEU A 154 18.74 -2.17 10.64
C LEU A 154 17.43 -2.50 11.39
N GLN A 155 16.38 -2.82 10.64
CA GLN A 155 15.14 -3.38 11.16
C GLN A 155 15.13 -4.88 10.93
N HIS A 156 15.15 -5.65 12.02
CA HIS A 156 14.94 -7.09 12.00
C HIS A 156 13.45 -7.37 12.09
N ILE A 157 12.90 -8.02 11.07
CA ILE A 157 11.47 -8.33 11.01
C ILE A 157 11.15 -9.49 11.93
N ASN A 158 10.20 -9.28 12.83
CA ASN A 158 9.61 -10.31 13.69
C ASN A 158 8.12 -10.02 13.85
N VAL A 159 7.31 -10.59 12.94
CA VAL A 159 5.87 -10.34 12.86
C VAL A 159 5.08 -11.59 13.23
N ASN A 160 4.07 -11.41 14.06
CA ASN A 160 3.15 -12.47 14.49
C ASN A 160 1.84 -11.89 15.05
N PHE A 161 1.56 -10.60 14.82
CA PHE A 161 0.46 -9.92 15.48
C PHE A 161 -0.89 -10.52 15.09
N MET A 162 -1.14 -10.78 13.80
CA MET A 162 -2.42 -11.30 13.33
C MET A 162 -2.68 -12.71 13.83
N SER A 163 -1.68 -13.61 13.75
CA SER A 163 -1.85 -15.00 14.23
C SER A 163 -1.94 -15.13 15.73
N GLN A 164 -1.45 -14.14 16.50
CA GLN A 164 -1.56 -14.09 17.96
C GLN A 164 -2.84 -13.39 18.43
N HIS A 165 -3.45 -12.55 17.59
CA HIS A 165 -4.67 -11.79 17.92
C HIS A 165 -5.78 -12.00 16.87
N PRO A 166 -6.16 -13.25 16.52
CA PRO A 166 -7.11 -13.52 15.44
C PRO A 166 -8.49 -12.91 15.72
N GLY A 167 -8.87 -12.78 17.00
CA GLY A 167 -10.13 -12.16 17.41
C GLY A 167 -10.26 -10.68 17.04
N SER A 168 -9.16 -10.00 16.73
CA SER A 168 -9.15 -8.60 16.28
C SER A 168 -9.51 -8.45 14.79
N TYR A 169 -9.64 -9.55 14.05
CA TYR A 169 -9.88 -9.56 12.61
C TYR A 169 -11.16 -10.34 12.27
N LYS A 170 -12.16 -9.66 11.68
CA LYS A 170 -13.49 -10.26 11.37
C LYS A 170 -13.33 -11.61 10.64
N ALA A 171 -12.50 -11.65 9.60
CA ALA A 171 -12.30 -12.85 8.78
C ALA A 171 -11.63 -14.01 9.56
N LEU A 172 -10.61 -13.71 10.37
CA LEU A 172 -9.91 -14.74 11.17
C LEU A 172 -10.78 -15.26 12.31
N LYS A 173 -11.62 -14.39 12.89
CA LYS A 173 -12.62 -14.77 13.90
C LYS A 173 -13.68 -15.67 13.30
N ALA A 174 -14.17 -15.37 12.10
CA ALA A 174 -15.19 -16.14 11.40
C ALA A 174 -14.64 -17.47 10.85
N ASN A 175 -13.36 -17.52 10.44
CA ASN A 175 -12.74 -18.73 9.91
C ASN A 175 -11.33 -18.95 10.51
N PRO A 176 -11.23 -19.68 11.64
CA PRO A 176 -9.95 -19.94 12.29
C PRO A 176 -8.92 -20.71 11.45
N SER A 177 -9.34 -21.42 10.39
CA SER A 177 -8.41 -22.13 9.49
C SER A 177 -7.44 -21.18 8.78
N LEU A 178 -7.86 -19.94 8.49
CA LEU A 178 -7.04 -18.90 7.87
C LEU A 178 -5.85 -18.47 8.75
N VAL A 179 -5.95 -18.67 10.07
CA VAL A 179 -4.86 -18.32 11.02
C VAL A 179 -3.59 -19.12 10.71
N LYS A 180 -3.73 -20.37 10.26
CA LYS A 180 -2.58 -21.20 9.86
C LYS A 180 -1.84 -20.59 8.66
N GLU A 181 -2.58 -20.13 7.67
CA GLU A 181 -2.00 -19.49 6.48
C GLU A 181 -1.32 -18.15 6.83
N ILE A 182 -2.00 -17.30 7.61
CA ILE A 182 -1.41 -16.05 8.13
C ILE A 182 -0.10 -16.33 8.88
N ARG A 183 -0.08 -17.33 9.76
CA ARG A 183 1.15 -17.71 10.50
C ARG A 183 2.28 -18.16 9.56
N GLN A 184 1.98 -18.84 8.47
CA GLN A 184 2.98 -19.19 7.47
C GLN A 184 3.56 -17.95 6.77
N GLN A 185 2.70 -16.96 6.42
CA GLN A 185 3.12 -15.70 5.85
C GLN A 185 3.99 -14.89 6.82
N GLU A 186 3.59 -14.79 8.09
CA GLU A 186 4.37 -14.16 9.15
C GLU A 186 5.74 -14.81 9.32
N LYS A 187 5.79 -16.14 9.31
CA LYS A 187 7.04 -16.91 9.38
C LYS A 187 7.95 -16.64 8.19
N ALA A 188 7.40 -16.50 6.98
CA ALA A 188 8.17 -16.20 5.77
C ALA A 188 8.78 -14.78 5.76
N LEU A 189 8.20 -13.85 6.52
CA LEU A 189 8.72 -12.49 6.70
C LEU A 189 9.74 -12.41 7.84
N THR A 190 9.52 -13.15 8.92
CA THR A 190 10.36 -13.13 10.12
C THR A 190 11.79 -13.55 9.81
N GLY A 191 12.77 -12.83 10.37
CA GLY A 191 14.20 -13.02 10.14
C GLY A 191 14.79 -12.17 9.02
N LYS A 192 13.97 -11.58 8.14
CA LYS A 192 14.44 -10.63 7.13
C LYS A 192 14.94 -9.34 7.78
N THR A 193 15.87 -8.66 7.12
CA THR A 193 16.47 -7.43 7.64
C THR A 193 16.47 -6.36 6.56
N PHE A 194 16.08 -5.13 6.95
CA PHE A 194 16.01 -3.98 6.05
C PHE A 194 16.71 -2.77 6.67
N ARG A 195 17.38 -1.98 5.82
CA ARG A 195 17.93 -0.70 6.24
C ARG A 195 16.83 0.34 6.35
N TYR A 196 16.94 1.20 7.36
CA TYR A 196 16.01 2.32 7.52
C TYR A 196 16.73 3.57 8.04
N ILE A 197 16.09 4.72 7.89
CA ILE A 197 16.58 6.01 8.41
C ILE A 197 16.07 6.15 9.85
N PRO A 198 16.93 6.12 10.88
CA PRO A 198 16.49 6.27 12.26
C PRO A 198 15.90 7.66 12.51
N LYS A 199 14.92 7.78 13.40
CA LYS A 199 14.16 9.02 13.64
C LYS A 199 15.03 10.25 13.93
N LEU A 200 16.18 10.08 14.55
CA LEU A 200 17.12 11.17 14.81
C LEU A 200 17.87 11.66 13.56
N ALA A 201 17.97 10.81 12.53
CA ALA A 201 18.58 11.14 11.26
C ALA A 201 17.61 11.79 10.25
N VAL A 202 16.30 11.79 10.53
CA VAL A 202 15.30 12.49 9.70
C VAL A 202 15.44 14.00 9.95
N LYS A 203 16.41 14.63 9.27
CA LYS A 203 16.76 16.03 9.40
C LYS A 203 16.54 16.78 8.09
N ASN A 204 16.37 18.09 8.14
CA ASN A 204 16.32 18.93 6.95
C ASN A 204 17.74 19.23 6.43
N THR A 205 18.34 18.26 5.75
CA THR A 205 19.68 18.35 5.17
C THR A 205 19.63 18.11 3.66
N GLN A 206 20.64 18.57 2.95
CA GLN A 206 20.78 18.33 1.51
C GLN A 206 20.78 16.82 1.20
N LEU A 207 21.49 16.01 1.97
CA LEU A 207 21.52 14.55 1.82
C LEU A 207 20.11 13.95 1.92
N MET A 208 19.32 14.35 2.92
CA MET A 208 17.95 13.85 3.07
C MET A 208 17.07 14.28 1.89
N ARG A 209 17.18 15.52 1.41
CA ARG A 209 16.43 16.02 0.23
C ARG A 209 16.85 15.33 -1.08
N GLN A 210 18.09 14.90 -1.18
CA GLN A 210 18.58 14.13 -2.32
C GLN A 210 18.09 12.67 -2.27
N THR A 211 17.93 12.12 -1.08
CA THR A 211 17.58 10.71 -0.85
C THR A 211 16.07 10.47 -0.87
N VAL A 212 15.30 11.23 -0.10
CA VAL A 212 13.84 11.14 -0.01
C VAL A 212 13.24 12.19 -0.92
N LYS A 213 12.39 11.78 -1.85
CA LYS A 213 11.75 12.67 -2.82
C LYS A 213 10.30 12.92 -2.44
N ASP A 214 9.76 14.04 -2.89
CA ASP A 214 8.32 14.31 -2.82
C ASP A 214 7.54 13.16 -3.46
N GLY A 215 6.53 12.66 -2.75
CA GLY A 215 5.70 11.56 -3.19
C GLY A 215 6.27 10.15 -2.95
N ASP A 216 7.48 10.01 -2.39
CA ASP A 216 7.92 8.71 -1.89
C ASP A 216 6.97 8.24 -0.78
N ILE A 217 6.65 6.96 -0.74
CA ILE A 217 5.90 6.35 0.35
C ILE A 217 6.83 6.24 1.56
N ILE A 218 6.37 6.75 2.69
CA ILE A 218 7.04 6.66 3.98
C ILE A 218 6.37 5.59 4.81
N ALA A 219 7.12 4.54 5.16
CA ALA A 219 6.69 3.51 6.09
C ALA A 219 7.40 3.74 7.44
N ILE A 220 6.63 4.15 8.45
CA ILE A 220 7.15 4.42 9.80
C ILE A 220 7.42 3.11 10.51
N THR A 221 8.69 2.82 10.79
CA THR A 221 9.11 1.63 11.51
C THR A 221 8.79 1.72 13.00
N CYS A 222 8.46 0.60 13.63
CA CYS A 222 8.16 0.59 15.06
C CYS A 222 8.83 -0.58 15.79
N LYS A 223 8.89 -0.46 17.13
CA LYS A 223 9.32 -1.50 18.06
C LYS A 223 8.16 -2.20 18.79
N LYS A 224 6.93 -2.08 18.29
CA LYS A 224 5.77 -2.77 18.87
C LYS A 224 5.90 -4.25 18.57
N LYS A 225 5.77 -5.10 19.62
CA LYS A 225 5.89 -6.55 19.50
C LYS A 225 4.93 -7.10 18.44
N GLY A 226 5.45 -7.91 17.52
CA GLY A 226 4.70 -8.56 16.46
C GLY A 226 4.34 -7.69 15.26
N LEU A 227 4.73 -6.40 15.26
CA LEU A 227 4.52 -5.45 14.15
C LEU A 227 5.84 -4.83 13.68
N GLU A 228 5.90 -4.47 12.41
CA GLU A 228 7.10 -3.87 11.80
C GLU A 228 6.89 -2.42 11.39
N ILE A 229 5.70 -2.07 10.91
CA ILE A 229 5.31 -0.73 10.46
C ILE A 229 4.14 -0.24 11.30
N ALA A 230 4.24 0.98 11.81
CA ALA A 230 3.22 1.62 12.63
C ALA A 230 2.25 2.44 11.79
N HIS A 231 2.73 3.07 10.72
CA HIS A 231 1.94 4.03 9.95
C HIS A 231 2.54 4.28 8.57
N LEU A 232 1.71 4.76 7.65
CA LEU A 232 2.07 5.02 6.26
C LEU A 232 1.64 6.43 5.85
N GLY A 233 2.35 6.98 4.86
CA GLY A 233 1.98 8.22 4.19
C GLY A 233 2.93 8.54 3.05
N PHE A 234 2.87 9.78 2.55
CA PHE A 234 3.71 10.27 1.47
C PHE A 234 4.63 11.39 1.97
N ALA A 235 5.85 11.38 1.48
CA ALA A 235 6.84 12.42 1.74
C ALA A 235 6.40 13.75 1.10
N VAL A 236 6.43 14.81 1.88
CA VAL A 236 6.18 16.19 1.43
C VAL A 236 7.29 17.10 1.99
N TRP A 237 8.13 17.62 1.13
CA TRP A 237 9.14 18.58 1.54
C TRP A 237 8.55 19.99 1.65
N GLN A 238 8.73 20.60 2.83
CA GLN A 238 8.44 22.01 3.10
C GLN A 238 9.72 22.78 3.45
N LYS A 239 9.60 24.07 3.72
CA LYS A 239 10.76 24.93 4.08
C LYS A 239 11.45 24.46 5.36
N ASP A 240 10.68 24.07 6.35
CA ASP A 240 11.12 23.64 7.69
C ASP A 240 11.52 22.15 7.76
N GLY A 241 11.23 21.34 6.73
CA GLY A 241 11.64 19.95 6.70
C GLY A 241 10.75 19.01 5.92
N LEU A 242 10.96 17.71 6.14
CA LEU A 242 10.13 16.66 5.59
C LEU A 242 8.85 16.54 6.43
N HIS A 243 7.70 16.59 5.78
CA HIS A 243 6.37 16.36 6.35
C HIS A 243 5.77 15.06 5.82
N LEU A 244 4.69 14.59 6.47
CA LEU A 244 3.95 13.39 6.09
C LEU A 244 2.54 13.76 5.64
N LEU A 245 2.18 13.47 4.40
CA LEU A 245 0.79 13.46 3.96
C LEU A 245 0.23 12.07 4.23
N ASN A 246 -0.79 11.97 5.08
CA ASN A 246 -1.30 10.69 5.56
C ASN A 246 -2.79 10.75 5.89
N ALA A 247 -3.44 9.58 5.96
CA ALA A 247 -4.74 9.47 6.62
C ALA A 247 -4.47 9.38 8.13
N SER A 248 -4.66 10.49 8.81
CA SER A 248 -4.27 10.67 10.21
C SER A 248 -5.39 10.27 11.17
N GLN A 249 -5.11 9.28 12.01
CA GLN A 249 -6.02 8.93 13.11
C GLN A 249 -6.14 10.08 14.14
N LEU A 250 -5.07 10.85 14.33
CA LEU A 250 -5.06 11.99 15.29
C LEU A 250 -5.94 13.14 14.80
N HIS A 251 -5.94 13.43 13.51
CA HIS A 251 -6.73 14.49 12.90
C HIS A 251 -8.07 14.00 12.35
N HIS A 252 -8.36 12.70 12.43
CA HIS A 252 -9.56 12.05 11.90
C HIS A 252 -9.81 12.27 10.40
N LYS A 253 -8.78 12.59 9.64
CA LYS A 253 -8.85 12.86 8.19
C LYS A 253 -7.49 12.77 7.50
N VAL A 254 -7.51 12.79 6.19
CA VAL A 254 -6.29 12.94 5.38
C VAL A 254 -5.77 14.37 5.52
N VAL A 255 -4.51 14.49 5.94
CA VAL A 255 -3.81 15.77 6.14
C VAL A 255 -2.35 15.67 5.72
N THR A 256 -1.73 16.80 5.42
CA THR A 256 -0.28 16.94 5.57
C THR A 256 -0.03 17.36 7.02
N GLU A 257 0.71 16.56 7.78
CA GLU A 257 1.01 16.84 9.19
C GLU A 257 1.59 18.25 9.33
N PRO A 258 1.07 19.08 10.24
CA PRO A 258 1.52 20.47 10.38
C PRO A 258 2.95 20.58 10.91
N MET A 259 3.44 19.52 11.59
CA MET A 259 4.80 19.49 12.11
C MET A 259 5.72 18.64 11.21
N PRO A 260 7.03 18.97 11.14
CA PRO A 260 8.00 18.13 10.46
C PRO A 260 7.99 16.68 10.96
N LEU A 261 8.18 15.73 10.05
CA LEU A 261 8.15 14.28 10.34
C LEU A 261 9.10 13.89 11.48
N ARG A 262 10.25 14.55 11.61
CA ARG A 262 11.16 14.31 12.73
C ARG A 262 10.49 14.55 14.08
N GLN A 263 9.75 15.66 14.22
CA GLN A 263 9.01 16.00 15.45
C GLN A 263 7.87 15.01 15.68
N TYR A 264 7.14 14.66 14.63
CA TYR A 264 6.09 13.64 14.67
C TYR A 264 6.64 12.30 15.19
N LEU A 265 7.77 11.82 14.66
CA LEU A 265 8.40 10.58 15.10
C LEU A 265 8.88 10.63 16.56
N GLN A 266 9.35 11.80 17.03
CA GLN A 266 9.81 11.97 18.40
C GLN A 266 8.67 11.92 19.43
N LYS A 267 7.48 12.41 19.06
CA LYS A 267 6.30 12.36 19.94
C LYS A 267 5.77 10.94 20.17
N HIS A 268 6.16 9.98 19.32
CA HIS A 268 5.73 8.59 19.42
C HIS A 268 6.89 7.70 19.89
N SER A 269 6.84 7.25 21.14
CA SER A 269 7.92 6.47 21.77
C SER A 269 8.22 5.14 21.06
N THR A 270 7.21 4.56 20.42
CA THR A 270 7.35 3.27 19.69
C THR A 270 7.91 3.42 18.28
N HIS A 271 7.88 4.61 17.68
CA HIS A 271 8.43 4.86 16.35
C HIS A 271 9.96 4.87 16.40
N THR A 272 10.60 4.17 15.47
CA THR A 272 12.06 4.03 15.41
C THR A 272 12.69 4.82 14.27
N GLY A 273 11.98 4.99 13.15
CA GLY A 273 12.43 5.74 11.99
C GLY A 273 11.53 5.50 10.78
N ILE A 274 12.11 5.56 9.58
CA ILE A 274 11.35 5.42 8.34
C ILE A 274 12.06 4.50 7.34
N ARG A 275 11.29 3.71 6.62
CA ARG A 275 11.66 3.09 5.34
C ARG A 275 11.04 3.93 4.22
N VAL A 276 11.70 3.96 3.07
CA VAL A 276 11.35 4.83 1.94
C VAL A 276 11.09 3.98 0.72
N ILE A 277 9.91 4.11 0.11
CA ILE A 277 9.52 3.32 -1.04
C ILE A 277 9.12 4.26 -2.18
N ARG A 278 9.71 4.06 -3.35
CA ARG A 278 9.50 4.87 -4.56
C ARG A 278 8.67 4.12 -5.58
N ILE A 279 7.65 4.77 -6.12
CA ILE A 279 6.79 4.24 -7.20
C ILE A 279 7.55 4.40 -8.53
N LYS A 280 7.69 3.30 -9.29
CA LYS A 280 8.39 3.25 -10.59
C LYS A 280 7.54 3.71 -11.75
#